data_3079755c8ee96f99c3d0b01b49ea11f0
#
_entry.id   3079755c8ee96f99c3d0b01b49ea11f0
#
_cell.length_a   1.000
_cell.length_b   1.000
_cell.length_c   1.000
_cell.angle_alpha   90.00
_cell.angle_beta   90.00
_cell.angle_gamma   90.00
#
_symmetry.space_group_name_H-M   'P 1'
#
loop_
_entity.id
_entity.type
_entity.pdbx_description
1 polymer ?
#
loop_
_entity_poly.entity_id
_entity_poly.type
_entity_poly.pdbx_seq_one_letter_code
_entity_poly.pdbx_strand_id
1 'polypeptide(L)'
;MATRVVPAPLAQLPNALTLARVVLIPIFVALLLAATNGRSWPAAIVFGAAGITDQIDGWLARRWRVESDFGRLVDPLADRLMIDAAVILLFVDDRLPWAALAIPLRDLVLVGGFTVVAPKGYELSVSVLGKAATWFLYAALAFVMVTDRGEAWPRVIFWIGFALAVAAALLYVVRARKVV
;
A
#
# COMPACT_ATOMS: atom_id res chain seq x y z
N MET A 1 8.82 -35.71 0.53
CA MET A 1 7.80 -34.66 0.22
C MET A 1 7.97 -34.26 -1.24
N ALA A 2 7.00 -34.55 -2.10
CA ALA A 2 7.07 -34.19 -3.52
C ALA A 2 7.01 -32.67 -3.65
N THR A 3 8.09 -32.05 -4.13
CA THR A 3 8.12 -30.65 -4.56
C THR A 3 7.16 -30.51 -5.73
N ARG A 4 5.98 -29.91 -5.50
CA ARG A 4 5.09 -29.53 -6.59
C ARG A 4 5.82 -28.50 -7.45
N VAL A 5 6.29 -28.92 -8.61
CA VAL A 5 6.88 -28.04 -9.62
C VAL A 5 5.72 -27.21 -10.19
N VAL A 6 5.72 -25.91 -9.87
CA VAL A 6 4.74 -24.97 -10.42
C VAL A 6 5.08 -24.77 -11.91
N PRO A 7 4.09 -24.92 -12.85
CA PRO A 7 4.34 -24.66 -14.26
C PRO A 7 4.90 -23.25 -14.50
N ALA A 8 5.86 -23.12 -15.41
CA ALA A 8 6.56 -21.85 -15.68
C ALA A 8 5.63 -20.63 -15.90
N PRO A 9 4.51 -20.73 -16.65
CA PRO A 9 3.61 -19.59 -16.82
C PRO A 9 2.91 -19.18 -15.49
N LEU A 10 2.63 -20.13 -14.60
CA LEU A 10 2.03 -19.82 -13.30
C LEU A 10 3.05 -19.23 -12.32
N ALA A 11 4.33 -19.58 -12.46
CA ALA A 11 5.40 -18.99 -11.66
C ALA A 11 5.65 -17.50 -11.97
N GLN A 12 5.27 -17.03 -13.16
CA GLN A 12 5.39 -15.62 -13.56
C GLN A 12 4.18 -14.77 -13.18
N LEU A 13 3.06 -15.38 -12.74
CA LEU A 13 1.82 -14.69 -12.43
C LEU A 13 1.99 -13.57 -11.38
N PRO A 14 2.67 -13.80 -10.23
CA PRO A 14 2.89 -12.73 -9.25
C PRO A 14 3.59 -11.52 -9.86
N ASN A 15 4.65 -11.76 -10.64
CA ASN A 15 5.42 -10.68 -11.29
C ASN A 15 4.59 -9.90 -12.33
N ALA A 16 3.70 -10.59 -13.05
CA ALA A 16 2.78 -9.94 -13.99
C ALA A 16 1.75 -9.06 -13.25
N LEU A 17 1.26 -9.49 -12.08
CA LEU A 17 0.34 -8.72 -11.26
C LEU A 17 1.01 -7.47 -10.65
N THR A 18 2.27 -7.57 -10.21
CA THR A 18 3.07 -6.42 -9.79
C THR A 18 3.23 -5.41 -10.92
N LEU A 19 3.58 -5.87 -12.14
CA LEU A 19 3.73 -5.00 -13.30
C LEU A 19 2.39 -4.33 -13.67
N ALA A 20 1.30 -5.07 -13.64
CA ALA A 20 -0.03 -4.54 -13.87
C ALA A 20 -0.36 -3.41 -12.87
N ARG A 21 0.00 -3.58 -11.59
CA ARG A 21 -0.20 -2.53 -10.57
C ARG A 21 0.60 -1.28 -10.86
N VAL A 22 1.85 -1.41 -11.28
CA VAL A 22 2.68 -0.25 -11.69
C VAL A 22 2.01 0.53 -12.84
N VAL A 23 1.36 -0.16 -13.77
CA VAL A 23 0.58 0.48 -14.86
C VAL A 23 -0.73 1.08 -14.33
N LEU A 24 -1.37 0.46 -13.32
CA LEU A 24 -2.61 0.98 -12.74
C LEU A 24 -2.40 2.28 -11.94
N ILE A 25 -1.21 2.54 -11.41
CA ILE A 25 -0.92 3.79 -10.67
C ILE A 25 -1.18 5.03 -11.53
N PRO A 26 -0.58 5.21 -12.72
CA PRO A 26 -0.84 6.39 -13.54
C PRO A 26 -2.29 6.47 -14.04
N ILE A 27 -2.93 5.33 -14.30
CA ILE A 27 -4.36 5.28 -14.66
C ILE A 27 -5.22 5.79 -13.51
N PHE A 28 -4.97 5.30 -12.30
CA PHE A 28 -5.64 5.76 -11.08
C PHE A 28 -5.47 7.27 -10.87
N VAL A 29 -4.23 7.76 -10.97
CA VAL A 29 -3.92 9.19 -10.83
C VAL A 29 -4.68 10.01 -11.85
N ALA A 30 -4.68 9.61 -13.13
CA ALA A 30 -5.42 10.30 -14.20
C ALA A 30 -6.93 10.31 -13.94
N LEU A 31 -7.53 9.19 -13.50
CA LEU A 31 -8.93 9.09 -13.17
C LEU A 31 -9.33 9.98 -11.98
N LEU A 32 -8.46 10.09 -10.98
CA LEU A 32 -8.73 10.91 -9.81
C LEU A 32 -8.52 12.40 -10.11
N LEU A 33 -7.51 12.76 -10.90
CA LEU A 33 -7.31 14.15 -11.38
C LEU A 33 -8.43 14.63 -12.29
N ALA A 34 -9.04 13.75 -13.09
CA ALA A 34 -10.19 14.07 -13.92
C ALA A 34 -11.50 14.15 -13.11
N ALA A 35 -11.48 13.78 -11.84
CA ALA A 35 -12.66 13.75 -11.00
C ALA A 35 -13.08 15.15 -10.56
N THR A 36 -14.39 15.38 -10.47
CA THR A 36 -14.91 16.60 -9.88
C THR A 36 -14.95 16.46 -8.36
N ASN A 37 -14.28 17.38 -7.67
CA ASN A 37 -14.25 17.42 -6.20
C ASN A 37 -13.70 16.14 -5.52
N GLY A 38 -12.76 15.43 -6.15
CA GLY A 38 -12.15 14.22 -5.61
C GLY A 38 -13.13 13.05 -5.43
N ARG A 39 -14.28 13.05 -6.14
CA ARG A 39 -15.25 11.95 -6.15
C ARG A 39 -15.17 11.21 -7.48
N SER A 40 -14.70 9.97 -7.46
CA SER A 40 -14.55 9.15 -8.66
C SER A 40 -14.76 7.67 -8.36
N TRP A 41 -15.88 7.13 -8.81
CA TRP A 41 -16.13 5.69 -8.79
C TRP A 41 -15.10 4.89 -9.61
N PRO A 42 -14.73 5.33 -10.85
CA PRO A 42 -13.69 4.64 -11.61
C PRO A 42 -12.34 4.61 -10.89
N ALA A 43 -11.92 5.73 -10.29
CA ALA A 43 -10.67 5.76 -9.51
C ALA A 43 -10.74 4.82 -8.30
N ALA A 44 -11.85 4.81 -7.55
CA ALA A 44 -12.04 3.94 -6.40
C ALA A 44 -12.03 2.45 -6.78
N ILE A 45 -12.63 2.08 -7.93
CA ILE A 45 -12.61 0.71 -8.44
C ILE A 45 -11.19 0.28 -8.80
N VAL A 46 -10.44 1.11 -9.55
CA VAL A 46 -9.04 0.83 -9.92
C VAL A 46 -8.16 0.72 -8.67
N PHE A 47 -8.33 1.63 -7.73
CA PHE A 47 -7.62 1.62 -6.46
C PHE A 47 -7.91 0.37 -5.62
N GLY A 48 -9.18 0.01 -5.45
CA GLY A 48 -9.60 -1.19 -4.72
C GLY A 48 -9.13 -2.47 -5.41
N ALA A 49 -9.25 -2.56 -6.74
CA ALA A 49 -8.77 -3.70 -7.52
C ALA A 49 -7.25 -3.88 -7.36
N ALA A 50 -6.47 -2.80 -7.41
CA ALA A 50 -5.04 -2.85 -7.19
C ALA A 50 -4.70 -3.38 -5.78
N GLY A 51 -5.37 -2.89 -4.73
CA GLY A 51 -5.17 -3.35 -3.35
C GLY A 51 -5.54 -4.82 -3.15
N ILE A 52 -6.65 -5.29 -3.73
CA ILE A 52 -7.06 -6.70 -3.66
C ILE A 52 -6.06 -7.58 -4.41
N THR A 53 -5.63 -7.17 -5.60
CA THR A 53 -4.68 -7.91 -6.43
C THR A 53 -3.35 -8.08 -5.71
N ASP A 54 -2.86 -7.04 -5.01
CA ASP A 54 -1.66 -7.10 -4.16
C ASP A 54 -1.73 -8.19 -3.08
N GLN A 55 -2.89 -8.32 -2.44
CA GLN A 55 -3.05 -9.36 -1.42
C GLN A 55 -3.04 -10.77 -2.03
N ILE A 56 -3.62 -10.91 -3.22
CA ILE A 56 -3.69 -12.19 -3.94
C ILE A 56 -2.30 -12.60 -4.42
N ASP A 57 -1.56 -11.70 -5.08
CA ASP A 57 -0.23 -12.02 -5.62
C ASP A 57 0.78 -12.31 -4.50
N GLY A 58 0.79 -11.52 -3.44
CA GLY A 58 1.63 -11.77 -2.28
C GLY A 58 1.31 -13.09 -1.57
N TRP A 59 0.02 -13.47 -1.48
CA TRP A 59 -0.37 -14.77 -0.95
C TRP A 59 0.07 -15.90 -1.88
N LEU A 60 -0.10 -15.73 -3.19
CA LEU A 60 0.22 -16.72 -4.21
C LEU A 60 1.73 -16.96 -4.31
N ALA A 61 2.54 -15.89 -4.31
CA ALA A 61 4.01 -15.96 -4.33
C ALA A 61 4.53 -16.76 -3.13
N ARG A 62 4.04 -16.49 -1.92
CA ARG A 62 4.41 -17.23 -0.70
C ARG A 62 3.96 -18.69 -0.76
N ARG A 63 2.75 -18.95 -1.24
CA ARG A 63 2.20 -20.33 -1.31
C ARG A 63 2.95 -21.19 -2.33
N TRP A 64 3.40 -20.60 -3.42
CA TRP A 64 4.11 -21.29 -4.49
C TRP A 64 5.63 -21.23 -4.35
N ARG A 65 6.16 -20.43 -3.42
CA ARG A 65 7.60 -20.19 -3.23
C ARG A 65 8.29 -19.70 -4.52
N VAL A 66 7.62 -18.82 -5.26
CA VAL A 66 8.10 -18.26 -6.53
C VAL A 66 8.35 -16.75 -6.41
N GLU A 67 8.86 -16.32 -5.27
CA GLU A 67 9.21 -14.93 -5.05
C GLU A 67 10.39 -14.54 -5.96
N SER A 68 10.21 -13.48 -6.76
CA SER A 68 11.28 -12.89 -7.58
C SER A 68 11.98 -11.76 -6.81
N ASP A 69 13.28 -11.55 -7.06
CA ASP A 69 14.01 -10.42 -6.46
C ASP A 69 13.42 -9.08 -6.90
N PHE A 70 12.91 -9.02 -8.14
CA PHE A 70 12.21 -7.83 -8.66
C PHE A 70 10.91 -7.57 -7.88
N GLY A 71 10.05 -8.58 -7.70
CA GLY A 71 8.81 -8.45 -6.92
C GLY A 71 9.08 -8.02 -5.49
N ARG A 72 10.05 -8.64 -4.82
CA ARG A 72 10.42 -8.30 -3.43
C ARG A 72 10.78 -6.83 -3.22
N LEU A 73 11.33 -6.16 -4.26
CA LEU A 73 11.68 -4.74 -4.22
C LEU A 73 10.52 -3.84 -4.65
N VAL A 74 9.84 -4.22 -5.74
CA VAL A 74 8.84 -3.35 -6.40
C VAL A 74 7.48 -3.42 -5.72
N ASP A 75 7.06 -4.58 -5.20
CA ASP A 75 5.75 -4.74 -4.55
C ASP A 75 5.54 -3.78 -3.38
N PRO A 76 6.43 -3.71 -2.35
CA PRO A 76 6.25 -2.78 -1.24
C PRO A 76 6.29 -1.31 -1.67
N LEU A 77 7.00 -1.00 -2.76
CA LEU A 77 7.12 0.37 -3.28
C LEU A 77 5.85 0.77 -4.03
N ALA A 78 5.35 -0.10 -4.92
CA ALA A 78 4.15 0.16 -5.71
C ALA A 78 2.90 0.31 -4.82
N ASP A 79 2.78 -0.54 -3.77
CA ASP A 79 1.69 -0.47 -2.80
C ASP A 79 1.68 0.87 -2.05
N ARG A 80 2.83 1.32 -1.59
CA ARG A 80 2.97 2.62 -0.92
C ARG A 80 2.69 3.78 -1.86
N LEU A 81 3.21 3.76 -3.08
CA LEU A 81 2.99 4.81 -4.07
C LEU A 81 1.50 4.98 -4.40
N MET A 82 0.73 3.90 -4.43
CA MET A 82 -0.71 3.95 -4.68
C MET A 82 -1.45 4.67 -3.54
N ILE A 83 -1.15 4.31 -2.26
CA ILE A 83 -1.72 4.96 -1.08
C ILE A 83 -1.29 6.43 -0.99
N ASP A 84 0.00 6.70 -1.18
CA ASP A 84 0.57 8.04 -1.10
C ASP A 84 -0.03 8.97 -2.16
N ALA A 85 -0.17 8.49 -3.39
CA ALA A 85 -0.83 9.24 -4.47
C ALA A 85 -2.30 9.53 -4.13
N ALA A 86 -3.03 8.55 -3.58
CA ALA A 86 -4.41 8.75 -3.16
C ALA A 86 -4.52 9.80 -2.05
N VAL A 87 -3.67 9.73 -1.03
CA VAL A 87 -3.65 10.70 0.08
C VAL A 87 -3.34 12.11 -0.42
N ILE A 88 -2.32 12.26 -1.26
CA ILE A 88 -1.91 13.57 -1.79
C ILE A 88 -3.02 14.18 -2.65
N LEU A 89 -3.58 13.41 -3.58
CA LEU A 89 -4.64 13.90 -4.47
C LEU A 89 -5.92 14.25 -3.72
N LEU A 90 -6.33 13.42 -2.76
CA LEU A 90 -7.51 13.70 -1.92
C LEU A 90 -7.27 14.88 -0.96
N PHE A 91 -6.02 15.14 -0.56
CA PHE A 91 -5.66 16.36 0.16
C PHE A 91 -5.78 17.59 -0.73
N VAL A 92 -5.27 17.55 -1.97
CA VAL A 92 -5.38 18.66 -2.93
C VAL A 92 -6.85 18.99 -3.24
N ASP A 93 -7.72 17.99 -3.24
CA ASP A 93 -9.17 18.14 -3.45
C ASP A 93 -9.95 18.48 -2.16
N ASP A 94 -9.29 18.86 -1.07
CA ASP A 94 -9.90 19.19 0.24
C ASP A 94 -10.76 18.04 0.83
N ARG A 95 -10.49 16.81 0.45
CA ARG A 95 -11.18 15.61 0.96
C ARG A 95 -10.54 15.09 2.26
N LEU A 96 -9.23 15.28 2.41
CA LEU A 96 -8.45 14.93 3.57
C LEU A 96 -7.73 16.15 4.16
N PRO A 97 -7.59 16.24 5.49
CA PRO A 97 -6.84 17.34 6.12
C PRO A 97 -5.33 17.18 5.88
N TRP A 98 -4.58 18.27 6.04
CA TRP A 98 -3.11 18.31 5.90
C TRP A 98 -2.38 17.26 6.73
N ALA A 99 -2.91 16.89 7.91
CA ALA A 99 -2.33 15.87 8.78
C ALA A 99 -2.29 14.49 8.12
N ALA A 100 -3.11 14.21 7.09
CA ALA A 100 -3.05 12.97 6.33
C ALA A 100 -1.72 12.82 5.57
N LEU A 101 -1.04 13.94 5.23
CA LEU A 101 0.27 13.93 4.57
C LEU A 101 1.38 13.32 5.46
N ALA A 102 1.11 13.08 6.73
CA ALA A 102 2.01 12.29 7.56
C ALA A 102 2.18 10.84 7.09
N ILE A 103 1.25 10.29 6.29
CA ILE A 103 1.39 8.95 5.70
C ILE A 103 2.50 8.92 4.65
N PRO A 104 2.46 9.71 3.56
CA PRO A 104 3.55 9.72 2.59
C PRO A 104 4.88 10.16 3.21
N LEU A 105 4.86 11.09 4.19
CA LEU A 105 6.07 11.47 4.91
C LEU A 105 6.66 10.28 5.69
N ARG A 106 5.83 9.52 6.41
CA ARG A 106 6.24 8.29 7.10
C ARG A 106 6.82 7.28 6.13
N ASP A 107 6.19 7.07 4.97
CA ASP A 107 6.61 6.08 4.00
C ASP A 107 7.94 6.45 3.36
N LEU A 108 8.16 7.73 3.09
CA LEU A 108 9.46 8.26 2.66
C LEU A 108 10.55 8.00 3.71
N VAL A 109 10.26 8.24 4.99
CA VAL A 109 11.20 7.98 6.09
C VAL A 109 11.49 6.48 6.24
N LEU A 110 10.49 5.62 6.09
CA LEU A 110 10.68 4.16 6.17
C LEU A 110 11.50 3.62 4.99
N VAL A 111 11.23 4.10 3.78
CA VAL A 111 12.00 3.72 2.58
C VAL A 111 13.43 4.21 2.70
N GLY A 112 13.65 5.48 3.06
CA GLY A 112 14.98 6.05 3.29
C GLY A 112 15.73 5.36 4.44
N GLY A 113 15.05 5.06 5.53
CA GLY A 113 15.62 4.31 6.67
C GLY A 113 16.00 2.87 6.31
N PHE A 114 15.20 2.22 5.48
CA PHE A 114 15.49 0.86 5.00
C PHE A 114 16.78 0.80 4.19
N THR A 115 17.04 1.75 3.31
CA THR A 115 18.29 1.78 2.50
C THR A 115 19.54 1.88 3.37
N VAL A 116 19.42 2.49 4.56
CA VAL A 116 20.53 2.61 5.53
C VAL A 116 20.73 1.35 6.38
N VAL A 117 19.64 0.66 6.72
CA VAL A 117 19.67 -0.46 7.69
C VAL A 117 19.74 -1.82 6.99
N ALA A 118 19.23 -1.96 5.76
CA ALA A 118 19.26 -3.20 5.00
C ALA A 118 20.66 -3.80 4.82
N PRO A 119 21.74 -3.02 4.56
CA PRO A 119 23.10 -3.55 4.46
C PRO A 119 23.63 -4.17 5.75
N LYS A 120 22.98 -3.90 6.91
CA LYS A 120 23.36 -4.45 8.22
C LYS A 120 22.68 -5.80 8.53
N GLY A 121 22.02 -6.43 7.54
CA GLY A 121 21.39 -7.73 7.68
C GLY A 121 20.05 -7.73 8.44
N TYR A 122 19.39 -6.56 8.55
CA TYR A 122 18.10 -6.45 9.23
C TYR A 122 16.96 -6.86 8.27
N GLU A 123 16.27 -7.96 8.59
CA GLU A 123 15.07 -8.38 7.87
C GLU A 123 13.84 -7.64 8.40
N LEU A 124 13.11 -6.98 7.48
CA LEU A 124 11.83 -6.33 7.77
C LEU A 124 10.76 -7.36 8.12
N SER A 125 10.55 -7.61 9.39
CA SER A 125 9.41 -8.42 9.85
C SER A 125 8.12 -7.63 9.73
N VAL A 126 7.26 -7.99 8.78
CA VAL A 126 5.94 -7.38 8.58
C VAL A 126 5.05 -7.69 9.78
N SER A 127 4.67 -6.66 10.56
CA SER A 127 3.78 -6.83 11.70
C SER A 127 2.32 -6.99 11.26
N VAL A 128 1.54 -7.79 12.01
CA VAL A 128 0.08 -7.91 11.81
C VAL A 128 -0.60 -6.54 11.89
N LEU A 129 -0.11 -5.68 12.78
CA LEU A 129 -0.60 -4.31 12.93
C LEU A 129 -0.41 -3.47 11.66
N GLY A 130 0.74 -3.61 11.00
CA GLY A 130 1.02 -2.94 9.72
C GLY A 130 0.08 -3.42 8.61
N LYS A 131 -0.22 -4.72 8.55
CA LYS A 131 -1.20 -5.26 7.59
C LYS A 131 -2.60 -4.71 7.84
N ALA A 132 -3.05 -4.70 9.09
CA ALA A 132 -4.34 -4.12 9.44
C ALA A 132 -4.42 -2.64 9.07
N ALA A 133 -3.37 -1.87 9.37
CA ALA A 133 -3.28 -0.45 8.99
C ALA A 133 -3.47 -0.24 7.48
N THR A 134 -2.77 -1.03 6.66
CA THR A 134 -2.88 -0.96 5.19
C THR A 134 -4.31 -1.24 4.72
N TRP A 135 -4.96 -2.27 5.25
CA TRP A 135 -6.35 -2.58 4.91
C TRP A 135 -7.33 -1.45 5.26
N PHE A 136 -7.19 -0.89 6.49
CA PHE A 136 -8.01 0.24 6.90
C PHE A 136 -7.79 1.47 6.02
N LEU A 137 -6.54 1.76 5.63
CA LEU A 137 -6.23 2.87 4.75
C LEU A 137 -6.79 2.66 3.33
N TYR A 138 -6.64 1.46 2.75
CA TYR A 138 -7.22 1.15 1.45
C TYR A 138 -8.75 1.31 1.46
N ALA A 139 -9.42 0.72 2.44
CA ALA A 139 -10.87 0.83 2.57
C ALA A 139 -11.32 2.30 2.76
N ALA A 140 -10.66 3.02 3.66
CA ALA A 140 -10.98 4.41 3.94
C ALA A 140 -10.82 5.31 2.72
N LEU A 141 -9.69 5.21 2.01
CA LEU A 141 -9.41 6.03 0.81
C LEU A 141 -10.40 5.70 -0.31
N ALA A 142 -10.70 4.43 -0.55
CA ALA A 142 -11.72 4.02 -1.51
C ALA A 142 -13.09 4.63 -1.16
N PHE A 143 -13.49 4.59 0.11
CA PHE A 143 -14.74 5.19 0.57
C PHE A 143 -14.73 6.73 0.47
N VAL A 144 -13.64 7.39 0.79
CA VAL A 144 -13.50 8.84 0.59
C VAL A 144 -13.72 9.22 -0.87
N MET A 145 -13.26 8.41 -1.83
CA MET A 145 -13.41 8.67 -3.27
C MET A 145 -14.85 8.51 -3.79
N VAL A 146 -15.72 7.77 -3.09
CA VAL A 146 -17.09 7.48 -3.56
C VAL A 146 -18.19 8.19 -2.77
N THR A 147 -17.88 8.68 -1.56
CA THR A 147 -18.84 9.37 -0.68
C THR A 147 -18.88 10.86 -0.92
N ASP A 148 -19.89 11.55 -0.40
CA ASP A 148 -20.00 12.99 -0.43
C ASP A 148 -19.08 13.66 0.62
N ARG A 149 -18.72 14.92 0.41
CA ARG A 149 -17.80 15.66 1.31
C ARG A 149 -18.32 15.79 2.76
N GLY A 150 -19.63 15.75 2.96
CA GLY A 150 -20.27 15.84 4.27
C GLY A 150 -20.13 14.59 5.14
N GLU A 151 -19.85 13.43 4.52
CA GLU A 151 -19.77 12.16 5.22
C GLU A 151 -18.52 12.07 6.10
N ALA A 152 -18.73 11.86 7.39
CA ALA A 152 -17.63 11.79 8.37
C ALA A 152 -17.03 10.38 8.50
N TRP A 153 -17.84 9.34 8.29
CA TRP A 153 -17.46 7.95 8.57
C TRP A 153 -16.25 7.44 7.77
N PRO A 154 -16.01 7.81 6.47
CA PRO A 154 -14.81 7.36 5.77
C PRO A 154 -13.56 7.97 6.39
N ARG A 155 -13.64 9.23 6.86
CA ARG A 155 -12.53 9.89 7.57
C ARG A 155 -12.25 9.26 8.93
N VAL A 156 -13.28 8.76 9.63
CA VAL A 156 -13.07 8.01 10.88
C VAL A 156 -12.29 6.72 10.62
N ILE A 157 -12.66 5.95 9.58
CA ILE A 157 -11.93 4.74 9.18
C ILE A 157 -10.47 5.10 8.80
N PHE A 158 -10.28 6.21 8.10
CA PHE A 158 -8.94 6.71 7.76
C PHE A 158 -8.09 6.96 9.00
N TRP A 159 -8.63 7.64 10.01
CA TRP A 159 -7.89 7.95 11.25
C TRP A 159 -7.58 6.70 12.07
N ILE A 160 -8.46 5.69 12.05
CA ILE A 160 -8.16 4.38 12.66
C ILE A 160 -6.97 3.75 11.94
N GLY A 161 -7.00 3.67 10.60
CA GLY A 161 -5.89 3.15 9.80
C GLY A 161 -4.59 3.92 10.02
N PHE A 162 -4.68 5.25 10.10
CA PHE A 162 -3.56 6.12 10.40
C PHE A 162 -2.93 5.81 11.77
N ALA A 163 -3.74 5.72 12.82
CA ALA A 163 -3.27 5.41 14.18
C ALA A 163 -2.57 4.04 14.22
N LEU A 164 -3.14 3.03 13.56
CA LEU A 164 -2.53 1.71 13.42
C LEU A 164 -1.20 1.77 12.66
N ALA A 165 -1.11 2.60 11.61
CA ALA A 165 0.10 2.78 10.81
C ALA A 165 1.22 3.44 11.61
N VAL A 166 0.89 4.46 12.40
CA VAL A 166 1.85 5.12 13.30
C VAL A 166 2.31 4.17 14.39
N ALA A 167 1.39 3.44 15.03
CA ALA A 167 1.75 2.44 16.05
C ALA A 167 2.67 1.34 15.47
N ALA A 168 2.40 0.85 14.26
CA ALA A 168 3.26 -0.11 13.58
C ALA A 168 4.66 0.45 13.30
N ALA A 169 4.76 1.72 12.87
CA ALA A 169 6.04 2.39 12.62
C ALA A 169 6.85 2.56 13.91
N LEU A 170 6.20 2.97 15.01
CA LEU A 170 6.85 3.10 16.31
C LEU A 170 7.39 1.76 16.82
N LEU A 171 6.58 0.69 16.71
CA LEU A 171 7.02 -0.66 17.07
C LEU A 171 8.22 -1.11 16.22
N TYR A 172 8.25 -0.72 14.96
CA TYR A 172 9.36 -1.01 14.07
C TYR A 172 10.65 -0.30 14.53
N VAL A 173 10.58 0.99 14.82
CA VAL A 173 11.73 1.77 15.32
C VAL A 173 12.26 1.23 16.66
N VAL A 174 11.36 0.87 17.59
CA VAL A 174 11.74 0.29 18.88
C VAL A 174 12.46 -1.06 18.71
N ARG A 175 11.99 -1.90 17.77
CA ARG A 175 12.65 -3.19 17.47
C ARG A 175 14.01 -3.01 16.80
N ALA A 176 14.11 -2.06 15.86
CA ALA A 176 15.37 -1.74 15.18
C ALA A 176 16.45 -1.27 16.15
N ARG A 177 16.09 -0.44 17.16
CA ARG A 177 17.03 0.04 18.19
C ARG A 177 17.60 -1.05 19.10
N LYS A 178 16.96 -2.23 19.18
CA LYS A 178 17.45 -3.35 19.98
C LYS A 178 18.50 -4.20 19.27
N VAL A 179 18.71 -3.97 17.97
CA VAL A 179 19.59 -4.75 17.11
C VAL A 179 20.85 -3.93 16.71
N VAL A 180 20.80 -2.61 16.87
CA VAL A 180 21.94 -1.69 16.72
C VAL A 180 22.59 -1.48 18.08
#